data_24338e45b76531e6b2d24564f176b910
#
_entry.id   24338e45b76531e6b2d24564f176b910
#
_cell.length_a   1.000
_cell.length_b   1.000
_cell.length_c   1.000
_cell.angle_alpha   90.00
_cell.angle_beta   90.00
_cell.angle_gamma   90.00
#
_symmetry.space_group_name_H-M   'P 1'
#
loop_
_entity.id
_entity.type
_entity.pdbx_description
1 polymer ?
#
loop_
_entity_poly.entity_id
_entity_poly.type
_entity_poly.pdbx_seq_one_letter_code
_entity_poly.pdbx_strand_id
1 'polypeptide(L)'
;MSPLILNQAYANFGGTQVLGPINLHVQQGEHIALVGRSGAGKTTLLSLLYDRRRSDITLIPQNLGLVDTLSVFHNVYMGQLAAHSGAYNLINLIRPFRTQIRAVTAVLEQLDMASTLWSRVGELSGGQRQRVAVARSLFQNVDVLLADEPVSALDGPRSEAVMQALIKQNTTTIIAMHDLDLARRYANRLIGIRDGTVAIDSPCKSVNTHDLDALY
;
A
#
# COMPACT_ATOMS: atom_id res chain seq x y z
N MET A 1 -13.42 -2.38 -14.20
CA MET A 1 -12.51 -3.25 -13.43
C MET A 1 -13.32 -4.37 -12.79
N SER A 2 -12.82 -5.62 -12.77
CA SER A 2 -13.54 -6.71 -12.08
C SER A 2 -13.35 -6.58 -10.55
N PRO A 3 -14.37 -6.89 -9.74
CA PRO A 3 -14.27 -6.82 -8.28
C PRO A 3 -13.19 -7.77 -7.74
N LEU A 4 -12.58 -7.40 -6.60
CA LEU A 4 -11.72 -8.31 -5.85
C LEU A 4 -12.59 -9.19 -4.96
N ILE A 5 -12.57 -10.50 -5.20
CA ILE A 5 -13.42 -11.45 -4.49
C ILE A 5 -12.58 -12.54 -3.84
N LEU A 6 -12.79 -12.74 -2.55
CA LEU A 6 -12.35 -13.91 -1.80
C LEU A 6 -13.59 -14.69 -1.36
N ASN A 7 -13.64 -15.97 -1.70
CA ASN A 7 -14.70 -16.87 -1.27
C ASN A 7 -14.07 -18.03 -0.50
N GLN A 8 -14.44 -18.18 0.76
CA GLN A 8 -13.91 -19.21 1.66
C GLN A 8 -12.38 -19.31 1.59
N ALA A 9 -11.71 -18.16 1.59
CA ALA A 9 -10.26 -18.11 1.43
C ALA A 9 -9.56 -18.38 2.75
N TYR A 10 -8.45 -19.12 2.67
CA TYR A 10 -7.62 -19.50 3.82
C TYR A 10 -6.15 -19.16 3.52
N ALA A 11 -5.40 -18.87 4.57
CA ALA A 11 -3.94 -18.81 4.49
C ALA A 11 -3.32 -19.61 5.64
N ASN A 12 -2.35 -20.45 5.29
CA ASN A 12 -1.62 -21.30 6.23
C ASN A 12 -0.13 -20.95 6.19
N PHE A 13 0.51 -20.90 7.34
CA PHE A 13 1.96 -20.76 7.49
C PHE A 13 2.49 -21.87 8.38
N GLY A 14 3.48 -22.64 7.90
CA GLY A 14 4.10 -23.72 8.66
C GLY A 14 3.09 -24.79 9.14
N GLY A 15 2.01 -25.04 8.41
CA GLY A 15 0.96 -25.99 8.79
C GLY A 15 -0.09 -25.41 9.74
N THR A 16 0.06 -24.15 10.20
CA THR A 16 -0.93 -23.49 11.06
C THR A 16 -1.78 -22.53 10.24
N GLN A 17 -3.09 -22.60 10.41
CA GLN A 17 -4.01 -21.65 9.79
C GLN A 17 -3.86 -20.29 10.46
N VAL A 18 -3.53 -19.26 9.67
CA VAL A 18 -3.35 -17.88 10.12
C VAL A 18 -4.55 -17.01 9.74
N LEU A 19 -5.25 -17.38 8.66
CA LEU A 19 -6.39 -16.61 8.14
C LEU A 19 -7.45 -17.56 7.59
N GLY A 20 -8.72 -17.24 7.83
CA GLY A 20 -9.87 -17.87 7.18
C GLY A 20 -10.84 -18.60 8.12
N PRO A 21 -12.02 -18.95 7.58
CA PRO A 21 -12.47 -18.64 6.22
C PRO A 21 -12.75 -17.15 6.02
N ILE A 22 -12.24 -16.57 4.95
CA ILE A 22 -12.51 -15.18 4.57
C ILE A 22 -13.44 -15.14 3.37
N ASN A 23 -14.57 -14.45 3.52
CA ASN A 23 -15.43 -14.03 2.45
C ASN A 23 -15.35 -12.52 2.35
N LEU A 24 -14.83 -12.00 1.24
CA LEU A 24 -14.64 -10.58 1.02
C LEU A 24 -14.96 -10.23 -0.42
N HIS A 25 -15.79 -9.21 -0.59
CA HIS A 25 -16.11 -8.64 -1.89
C HIS A 25 -15.78 -7.15 -1.86
N VAL A 26 -14.77 -6.74 -2.63
CA VAL A 26 -14.35 -5.34 -2.77
C VAL A 26 -14.82 -4.82 -4.11
N GLN A 27 -15.61 -3.76 -4.09
CA GLN A 27 -16.10 -3.09 -5.28
C GLN A 27 -15.13 -2.01 -5.75
N GLN A 28 -15.22 -1.67 -7.03
CA GLN A 28 -14.49 -0.51 -7.54
C GLN A 28 -14.98 0.78 -6.86
N GLY A 29 -14.06 1.64 -6.48
CA GLY A 29 -14.37 2.89 -5.79
C GLY A 29 -14.43 2.77 -4.27
N GLU A 30 -14.21 1.58 -3.70
CA GLU A 30 -14.11 1.43 -2.25
C GLU A 30 -12.72 1.82 -1.74
N HIS A 31 -12.72 2.63 -0.68
CA HIS A 31 -11.54 2.92 0.13
C HIS A 31 -11.72 2.25 1.48
N ILE A 32 -10.98 1.16 1.70
CA ILE A 32 -11.14 0.27 2.85
C ILE A 32 -10.00 0.50 3.85
N ALA A 33 -10.36 0.78 5.10
CA ALA A 33 -9.45 0.69 6.23
C ALA A 33 -9.48 -0.74 6.81
N LEU A 34 -8.32 -1.38 6.86
CA LEU A 34 -8.13 -2.69 7.46
C LEU A 34 -7.52 -2.53 8.85
N VAL A 35 -8.27 -2.89 9.90
CA VAL A 35 -7.89 -2.66 11.30
C VAL A 35 -7.88 -3.96 12.09
N GLY A 36 -7.20 -3.95 13.24
CA GLY A 36 -7.08 -5.09 14.15
C GLY A 36 -5.70 -5.17 14.79
N ARG A 37 -5.55 -5.99 15.81
CA ARG A 37 -4.30 -6.19 16.57
C ARG A 37 -3.11 -6.57 15.65
N SER A 38 -1.90 -6.34 16.14
CA SER A 38 -0.70 -6.93 15.51
C SER A 38 -0.82 -8.45 15.49
N GLY A 39 -0.50 -9.08 14.37
CA GLY A 39 -0.65 -10.53 14.20
C GLY A 39 -2.07 -11.01 13.87
N ALA A 40 -3.08 -10.16 13.81
CA ALA A 40 -4.46 -10.58 13.51
C ALA A 40 -4.67 -11.15 12.09
N GLY A 41 -3.70 -10.96 11.17
CA GLY A 41 -3.78 -11.48 9.79
C GLY A 41 -3.93 -10.40 8.70
N LYS A 42 -3.81 -9.10 9.03
CA LYS A 42 -3.94 -7.98 8.06
C LYS A 42 -2.97 -8.10 6.87
N THR A 43 -1.67 -8.26 7.17
CA THR A 43 -0.62 -8.46 6.15
C THR A 43 -0.88 -9.69 5.29
N THR A 44 -1.35 -10.77 5.91
CA THR A 44 -1.69 -12.02 5.23
C THR A 44 -2.87 -11.82 4.28
N LEU A 45 -3.91 -11.08 4.70
CA LEU A 45 -5.05 -10.75 3.85
C LEU A 45 -4.63 -9.89 2.65
N LEU A 46 -3.79 -8.87 2.86
CA LEU A 46 -3.26 -8.05 1.76
C LEU A 46 -2.45 -8.90 0.77
N SER A 47 -1.60 -9.80 1.25
CA SER A 47 -0.83 -10.71 0.41
C SER A 47 -1.73 -11.64 -0.41
N LEU A 48 -2.78 -12.18 0.21
CA LEU A 48 -3.74 -13.07 -0.44
C LEU A 48 -4.50 -12.34 -1.58
N LEU A 49 -4.90 -11.09 -1.36
CA LEU A 49 -5.53 -10.25 -2.37
C LEU A 49 -4.57 -9.92 -3.51
N TYR A 50 -3.32 -9.60 -3.19
CA TYR A 50 -2.29 -9.30 -4.18
C TYR A 50 -1.98 -10.48 -5.08
N ASP A 51 -1.85 -11.69 -4.52
CA ASP A 51 -1.56 -12.90 -5.28
C ASP A 51 -2.64 -13.28 -6.30
N ARG A 52 -3.88 -12.84 -6.07
CA ARG A 52 -5.00 -13.08 -6.99
C ARG A 52 -4.93 -12.26 -8.28
N ARG A 53 -4.34 -11.05 -8.24
CA ARG A 53 -4.37 -10.10 -9.36
C ARG A 53 -3.12 -9.20 -9.43
N ARG A 54 -1.94 -9.79 -9.40
CA ARG A 54 -0.65 -9.07 -9.35
C ARG A 54 -0.44 -8.01 -10.45
N SER A 55 -1.03 -8.20 -11.64
CA SER A 55 -0.85 -7.27 -12.76
C SER A 55 -1.57 -5.95 -12.61
N ASP A 56 -2.68 -5.96 -11.85
CA ASP A 56 -3.63 -4.84 -11.77
C ASP A 56 -3.57 -4.12 -10.42
N ILE A 57 -2.71 -4.57 -9.53
CA ILE A 57 -2.62 -4.13 -8.13
C ILE A 57 -1.21 -3.66 -7.84
N THR A 58 -1.10 -2.51 -7.16
CA THR A 58 0.16 -2.13 -6.50
C THR A 58 0.09 -2.52 -5.02
N LEU A 59 1.24 -2.95 -4.47
CA LEU A 59 1.37 -3.30 -3.06
C LEU A 59 2.50 -2.49 -2.41
N ILE A 60 2.17 -1.82 -1.30
CA ILE A 60 3.16 -1.28 -0.37
C ILE A 60 3.25 -2.25 0.80
N PRO A 61 4.27 -3.12 0.86
CA PRO A 61 4.42 -4.07 1.96
C PRO A 61 5.00 -3.40 3.21
N GLN A 62 4.79 -3.98 4.38
CA GLN A 62 5.29 -3.47 5.66
C GLN A 62 6.82 -3.25 5.67
N ASN A 63 7.58 -4.12 5.02
CA ASN A 63 9.05 -4.00 4.90
C ASN A 63 9.49 -3.05 3.77
N LEU A 64 8.55 -2.32 3.14
CA LEU A 64 8.70 -1.38 2.04
C LEU A 64 9.27 -1.99 0.74
N GLY A 65 9.99 -3.10 0.79
CA GLY A 65 10.59 -3.79 -0.37
C GLY A 65 11.53 -2.91 -1.19
N LEU A 66 12.27 -2.01 -0.57
CA LEU A 66 13.21 -1.10 -1.22
C LEU A 66 14.61 -1.73 -1.31
N VAL A 67 15.37 -1.33 -2.32
CA VAL A 67 16.77 -1.73 -2.52
C VAL A 67 17.68 -0.63 -2.00
N ASP A 68 18.32 -0.85 -0.86
CA ASP A 68 19.09 0.16 -0.11
C ASP A 68 20.28 0.72 -0.87
N THR A 69 20.92 -0.10 -1.71
CA THR A 69 22.11 0.28 -2.50
C THR A 69 21.78 1.13 -3.72
N LEU A 70 20.51 1.17 -4.14
CA LEU A 70 20.04 1.93 -5.29
C LEU A 70 19.53 3.31 -4.87
N SER A 71 19.55 4.26 -5.83
CA SER A 71 19.02 5.60 -5.60
C SER A 71 17.48 5.58 -5.49
N VAL A 72 16.92 6.67 -4.96
CA VAL A 72 15.49 6.91 -4.93
C VAL A 72 14.89 6.81 -6.33
N PHE A 73 15.54 7.43 -7.35
CA PHE A 73 15.11 7.31 -8.73
C PHE A 73 14.89 5.86 -9.15
N HIS A 74 15.87 5.00 -8.94
CA HIS A 74 15.77 3.60 -9.37
C HIS A 74 14.70 2.84 -8.61
N ASN A 75 14.59 3.06 -7.29
CA ASN A 75 13.54 2.43 -6.48
C ASN A 75 12.13 2.83 -6.93
N VAL A 76 11.89 4.10 -7.24
CA VAL A 76 10.61 4.57 -7.75
C VAL A 76 10.34 4.04 -9.16
N TYR A 77 11.35 4.09 -10.05
CA TYR A 77 11.26 3.58 -11.41
C TYR A 77 10.88 2.09 -11.48
N MET A 78 11.27 1.29 -10.47
CA MET A 78 10.87 -0.12 -10.39
C MET A 78 9.35 -0.33 -10.49
N GLY A 79 8.54 0.65 -10.14
CA GLY A 79 7.08 0.59 -10.30
C GLY A 79 6.61 0.36 -11.74
N GLN A 80 7.42 0.73 -12.74
CA GLN A 80 7.09 0.59 -14.17
C GLN A 80 7.99 -0.39 -14.94
N LEU A 81 8.74 -1.26 -14.27
CA LEU A 81 9.59 -2.23 -14.99
C LEU A 81 8.79 -3.12 -15.95
N ALA A 82 7.57 -3.52 -15.56
CA ALA A 82 6.71 -4.36 -16.39
C ALA A 82 6.14 -3.63 -17.63
N ALA A 83 6.14 -2.30 -17.62
CA ALA A 83 5.64 -1.48 -18.72
C ALA A 83 6.65 -1.31 -19.88
N HIS A 84 7.91 -1.69 -19.65
CA HIS A 84 9.00 -1.49 -20.62
C HIS A 84 9.75 -2.78 -20.91
N SER A 85 10.41 -2.84 -22.08
CA SER A 85 11.25 -3.98 -22.43
C SER A 85 12.49 -4.08 -21.54
N GLY A 86 13.05 -5.30 -21.39
CA GLY A 86 14.26 -5.53 -20.60
C GLY A 86 15.44 -4.68 -21.08
N ALA A 87 15.62 -4.51 -22.41
CA ALA A 87 16.68 -3.67 -22.97
C ALA A 87 16.51 -2.20 -22.58
N TYR A 88 15.27 -1.66 -22.64
CA TYR A 88 14.95 -0.31 -22.19
C TYR A 88 15.28 -0.13 -20.70
N ASN A 89 14.85 -1.07 -19.87
CA ASN A 89 15.09 -1.03 -18.43
C ASN A 89 16.58 -1.07 -18.10
N LEU A 90 17.37 -1.91 -18.80
CA LEU A 90 18.82 -2.01 -18.60
C LEU A 90 19.54 -0.70 -18.97
N ILE A 91 19.16 -0.09 -20.09
CA ILE A 91 19.74 1.22 -20.48
C ILE A 91 19.36 2.28 -19.43
N ASN A 92 18.09 2.32 -19.00
CA ASN A 92 17.63 3.29 -18.02
C ASN A 92 18.26 3.10 -16.63
N LEU A 93 18.68 1.88 -16.28
CA LEU A 93 19.43 1.61 -15.05
C LEU A 93 20.83 2.25 -15.07
N ILE A 94 21.52 2.18 -16.23
CA ILE A 94 22.90 2.68 -16.38
C ILE A 94 22.89 4.18 -16.69
N ARG A 95 22.00 4.59 -17.58
CA ARG A 95 21.85 5.98 -18.06
C ARG A 95 20.37 6.37 -18.09
N PRO A 96 19.84 6.89 -16.98
CA PRO A 96 18.43 7.25 -16.88
C PRO A 96 17.96 8.20 -17.98
N PHE A 97 16.84 7.86 -18.63
CA PHE A 97 16.25 8.70 -19.66
C PHE A 97 15.64 9.97 -19.04
N ARG A 98 15.84 11.12 -19.69
CA ARG A 98 15.33 12.41 -19.21
C ARG A 98 13.80 12.40 -18.99
N THR A 99 13.06 11.65 -19.80
CA THR A 99 11.61 11.47 -19.66
C THR A 99 11.26 10.79 -18.35
N GLN A 100 11.98 9.70 -17.99
CA GLN A 100 11.78 8.97 -16.75
C GLN A 100 12.22 9.78 -15.53
N ILE A 101 13.34 10.51 -15.64
CA ILE A 101 13.77 11.43 -14.58
C ILE A 101 12.67 12.43 -14.26
N ARG A 102 12.11 13.11 -15.28
CA ARG A 102 11.02 14.08 -15.09
C ARG A 102 9.78 13.46 -14.48
N ALA A 103 9.37 12.30 -14.95
CA ALA A 103 8.18 11.60 -14.46
C ALA A 103 8.34 11.15 -13.00
N VAL A 104 9.49 10.59 -12.62
CA VAL A 104 9.80 10.23 -11.23
C VAL A 104 9.87 11.47 -10.34
N THR A 105 10.54 12.54 -10.81
CA THR A 105 10.62 13.81 -10.06
C THR A 105 9.24 14.36 -9.76
N ALA A 106 8.32 14.38 -10.73
CA ALA A 106 6.96 14.87 -10.54
C ALA A 106 6.17 14.10 -9.46
N VAL A 107 6.40 12.78 -9.32
CA VAL A 107 5.82 11.99 -8.24
C VAL A 107 6.48 12.33 -6.89
N LEU A 108 7.80 12.49 -6.87
CA LEU A 108 8.55 12.84 -5.65
C LEU A 108 8.21 14.24 -5.14
N GLU A 109 7.88 15.20 -6.03
CA GLU A 109 7.43 16.53 -5.66
C GLU A 109 6.13 16.49 -4.84
N GLN A 110 5.19 15.61 -5.18
CA GLN A 110 3.94 15.44 -4.44
C GLN A 110 4.16 14.95 -2.99
N LEU A 111 5.32 14.37 -2.73
CA LEU A 111 5.69 13.77 -1.43
C LEU A 111 6.81 14.55 -0.72
N ASP A 112 7.18 15.73 -1.22
CA ASP A 112 8.29 16.55 -0.68
C ASP A 112 9.61 15.75 -0.61
N MET A 113 9.93 15.04 -1.71
CA MET A 113 11.11 14.17 -1.81
C MET A 113 11.99 14.45 -3.05
N ALA A 114 11.69 15.47 -3.87
CA ALA A 114 12.39 15.71 -5.12
C ALA A 114 13.91 15.95 -4.94
N SER A 115 14.32 16.59 -3.83
CA SER A 115 15.72 16.85 -3.52
C SER A 115 16.55 15.58 -3.27
N THR A 116 15.89 14.45 -2.97
CA THR A 116 16.55 13.16 -2.67
C THR A 116 16.64 12.23 -3.87
N LEU A 117 16.28 12.69 -5.09
CA LEU A 117 16.17 11.84 -6.29
C LEU A 117 17.38 10.91 -6.49
N TRP A 118 18.59 11.40 -6.25
CA TRP A 118 19.82 10.64 -6.46
C TRP A 118 20.44 10.08 -5.18
N SER A 119 19.86 10.36 -4.00
CA SER A 119 20.32 9.79 -2.73
C SER A 119 20.10 8.28 -2.71
N ARG A 120 20.98 7.53 -2.09
CA ARG A 120 20.78 6.09 -1.85
C ARG A 120 19.70 5.90 -0.81
N VAL A 121 18.83 4.93 -1.04
CA VAL A 121 17.71 4.65 -0.11
C VAL A 121 18.21 4.26 1.28
N GLY A 122 19.35 3.56 1.39
CA GLY A 122 19.94 3.20 2.66
C GLY A 122 20.40 4.38 3.53
N GLU A 123 20.57 5.57 2.94
CA GLU A 123 20.98 6.81 3.65
C GLU A 123 19.77 7.61 4.17
N LEU A 124 18.55 7.19 3.84
CA LEU A 124 17.33 7.90 4.16
C LEU A 124 16.79 7.54 5.56
N SER A 125 16.11 8.50 6.20
CA SER A 125 15.33 8.22 7.42
C SER A 125 14.15 7.27 7.14
N GLY A 126 13.60 6.63 8.18
CA GLY A 126 12.46 5.72 8.05
C GLY A 126 11.26 6.36 7.34
N GLY A 127 10.89 7.57 7.70
CA GLY A 127 9.81 8.30 7.04
C GLY A 127 10.10 8.69 5.60
N GLN A 128 11.37 8.98 5.25
CA GLN A 128 11.77 9.19 3.85
C GLN A 128 11.68 7.89 3.05
N ARG A 129 12.15 6.77 3.58
CA ARG A 129 12.04 5.44 2.97
C ARG A 129 10.57 5.09 2.72
N GLN A 130 9.69 5.36 3.67
CA GLN A 130 8.26 5.12 3.53
C GLN A 130 7.67 5.94 2.37
N ARG A 131 8.02 7.23 2.26
CA ARG A 131 7.60 8.08 1.12
C ARG A 131 8.16 7.60 -0.21
N VAL A 132 9.37 7.02 -0.27
CA VAL A 132 9.90 6.39 -1.50
C VAL A 132 9.07 5.17 -1.91
N ALA A 133 8.66 4.31 -0.97
CA ALA A 133 7.79 3.17 -1.26
C ALA A 133 6.41 3.63 -1.77
N VAL A 134 5.85 4.69 -1.20
CA VAL A 134 4.63 5.35 -1.68
C VAL A 134 4.84 5.91 -3.09
N ALA A 135 5.96 6.63 -3.35
CA ALA A 135 6.29 7.15 -4.67
C ALA A 135 6.36 6.04 -5.72
N ARG A 136 6.97 4.89 -5.40
CA ARG A 136 7.01 3.74 -6.29
C ARG A 136 5.61 3.22 -6.63
N SER A 137 4.74 3.14 -5.64
CA SER A 137 3.35 2.73 -5.84
C SER A 137 2.58 3.71 -6.73
N LEU A 138 2.68 5.02 -6.46
CA LEU A 138 2.07 6.06 -7.30
C LEU A 138 2.62 6.02 -8.73
N PHE A 139 3.92 5.79 -8.89
CA PHE A 139 4.57 5.73 -10.21
C PHE A 139 4.12 4.51 -11.02
N GLN A 140 3.72 3.41 -10.39
CA GLN A 140 3.16 2.23 -11.07
C GLN A 140 1.85 2.56 -11.78
N ASN A 141 1.07 3.52 -11.28
CA ASN A 141 -0.13 4.09 -11.90
C ASN A 141 -1.19 3.03 -12.26
N VAL A 142 -1.61 2.24 -11.27
CA VAL A 142 -2.69 1.26 -11.37
C VAL A 142 -3.88 1.64 -10.49
N ASP A 143 -5.06 1.12 -10.81
CA ASP A 143 -6.31 1.53 -10.15
C ASP A 143 -6.45 1.02 -8.71
N VAL A 144 -5.80 -0.09 -8.36
CA VAL A 144 -5.93 -0.72 -7.05
C VAL A 144 -4.65 -0.65 -6.25
N LEU A 145 -4.78 -0.15 -5.02
CA LEU A 145 -3.71 -0.11 -4.04
C LEU A 145 -4.01 -1.02 -2.85
N LEU A 146 -3.06 -1.86 -2.52
CA LEU A 146 -2.96 -2.50 -1.22
C LEU A 146 -1.78 -1.89 -0.46
N ALA A 147 -1.96 -1.52 0.80
CA ALA A 147 -0.88 -0.94 1.59
C ALA A 147 -0.90 -1.44 3.04
N ASP A 148 0.27 -1.83 3.54
CA ASP A 148 0.44 -2.25 4.93
C ASP A 148 1.18 -1.16 5.71
N GLU A 149 0.42 -0.39 6.49
CA GLU A 149 0.90 0.72 7.33
C GLU A 149 1.72 1.79 6.56
N PRO A 150 1.21 2.35 5.46
CA PRO A 150 2.01 3.21 4.57
C PRO A 150 2.43 4.56 5.18
N VAL A 151 1.94 4.90 6.38
CA VAL A 151 2.18 6.18 7.05
C VAL A 151 2.70 6.04 8.49
N SER A 152 3.02 4.82 8.95
CA SER A 152 3.36 4.53 10.35
C SER A 152 4.63 5.26 10.87
N ALA A 153 5.56 5.61 9.99
CA ALA A 153 6.80 6.32 10.33
C ALA A 153 6.75 7.83 10.02
N LEU A 154 5.55 8.39 9.76
CA LEU A 154 5.35 9.78 9.38
C LEU A 154 4.66 10.57 10.50
N ASP A 155 4.96 11.87 10.59
CA ASP A 155 4.19 12.81 11.41
C ASP A 155 2.82 13.12 10.78
N GLY A 156 1.90 13.72 11.56
CA GLY A 156 0.53 13.98 11.16
C GLY A 156 0.39 14.68 9.79
N PRO A 157 1.03 15.84 9.55
CA PRO A 157 0.91 16.54 8.27
C PRO A 157 1.40 15.73 7.08
N ARG A 158 2.51 14.97 7.24
CA ARG A 158 3.03 14.12 6.17
C ARG A 158 2.18 12.88 5.94
N SER A 159 1.63 12.30 7.01
CA SER A 159 0.66 11.20 6.91
C SER A 159 -0.57 11.61 6.10
N GLU A 160 -1.12 12.79 6.36
CA GLU A 160 -2.25 13.33 5.61
C GLU A 160 -1.92 13.55 4.14
N ALA A 161 -0.78 14.16 3.82
CA ALA A 161 -0.36 14.38 2.44
C ALA A 161 -0.20 13.06 1.66
N VAL A 162 0.41 12.05 2.28
CA VAL A 162 0.55 10.71 1.69
C VAL A 162 -0.80 10.06 1.48
N MET A 163 -1.68 10.08 2.48
CA MET A 163 -3.03 9.48 2.36
C MET A 163 -3.84 10.15 1.24
N GLN A 164 -3.80 11.48 1.15
CA GLN A 164 -4.45 12.23 0.07
C GLN A 164 -3.91 11.81 -1.31
N ALA A 165 -2.59 11.69 -1.47
CA ALA A 165 -1.98 11.27 -2.72
C ALA A 165 -2.43 9.85 -3.12
N LEU A 166 -2.44 8.91 -2.17
CA LEU A 166 -2.85 7.52 -2.41
C LEU A 166 -4.33 7.42 -2.81
N ILE A 167 -5.23 8.10 -2.09
CA ILE A 167 -6.68 8.07 -2.37
C ILE A 167 -7.01 8.78 -3.69
N LYS A 168 -6.32 9.89 -4.00
CA LYS A 168 -6.55 10.64 -5.26
C LYS A 168 -6.10 9.86 -6.49
N GLN A 169 -4.97 9.13 -6.38
CA GLN A 169 -4.38 8.38 -7.49
C GLN A 169 -5.10 7.06 -7.77
N ASN A 170 -5.53 6.36 -6.73
CA ASN A 170 -6.06 5.00 -6.86
C ASN A 170 -7.57 4.99 -6.68
N THR A 171 -8.27 4.38 -7.62
CA THR A 171 -9.74 4.27 -7.59
C THR A 171 -10.21 3.42 -6.41
N THR A 172 -9.48 2.34 -6.07
CA THR A 172 -9.81 1.41 -4.99
C THR A 172 -8.59 1.21 -4.09
N THR A 173 -8.77 1.32 -2.79
CA THR A 173 -7.66 1.14 -1.84
C THR A 173 -8.05 0.23 -0.68
N ILE A 174 -7.12 -0.63 -0.25
CA ILE A 174 -7.23 -1.40 0.99
C ILE A 174 -5.96 -1.13 1.79
N ILE A 175 -6.09 -0.38 2.88
CA ILE A 175 -4.97 0.12 3.65
C ILE A 175 -5.07 -0.39 5.09
N ALA A 176 -4.10 -1.22 5.50
CA ALA A 176 -3.94 -1.59 6.90
C ALA A 176 -3.38 -0.40 7.68
N MET A 177 -4.01 -0.05 8.79
CA MET A 177 -3.61 1.08 9.62
C MET A 177 -4.05 0.89 11.08
N HIS A 178 -3.36 1.58 11.98
CA HIS A 178 -3.71 1.65 13.40
C HIS A 178 -4.38 2.97 13.79
N ASP A 179 -4.20 4.02 12.98
CA ASP A 179 -4.80 5.33 13.20
C ASP A 179 -6.26 5.34 12.73
N LEU A 180 -7.16 5.33 13.71
CA LEU A 180 -8.60 5.30 13.45
C LEU A 180 -9.14 6.64 12.95
N ASP A 181 -8.48 7.75 13.27
CA ASP A 181 -8.89 9.07 12.78
C ASP A 181 -8.56 9.21 11.29
N LEU A 182 -7.38 8.74 10.87
CA LEU A 182 -7.05 8.62 9.46
C LEU A 182 -8.00 7.64 8.74
N ALA A 183 -8.31 6.49 9.36
CA ALA A 183 -9.25 5.53 8.80
C ALA A 183 -10.62 6.18 8.54
N ARG A 184 -11.19 6.89 9.52
CA ARG A 184 -12.48 7.57 9.39
C ARG A 184 -12.49 8.69 8.36
N ARG A 185 -11.34 9.34 8.15
CA ARG A 185 -11.21 10.47 7.22
C ARG A 185 -11.08 10.03 5.78
N TYR A 186 -10.36 8.94 5.54
CA TYR A 186 -9.97 8.51 4.19
C TYR A 186 -10.65 7.25 3.69
N ALA A 187 -11.26 6.45 4.55
CA ALA A 187 -11.97 5.24 4.15
C ALA A 187 -13.49 5.41 4.21
N ASN A 188 -14.18 4.74 3.28
CA ASN A 188 -15.64 4.66 3.29
C ASN A 188 -16.16 3.35 3.93
N ARG A 189 -15.30 2.30 4.01
CA ARG A 189 -15.60 1.00 4.61
C ARG A 189 -14.48 0.58 5.56
N LEU A 190 -14.83 -0.02 6.68
CA LEU A 190 -13.90 -0.55 7.67
C LEU A 190 -14.06 -2.06 7.77
N ILE A 191 -12.93 -2.76 7.67
CA ILE A 191 -12.84 -4.20 7.88
C ILE A 191 -11.96 -4.44 9.11
N GLY A 192 -12.54 -5.03 10.14
CA GLY A 192 -11.83 -5.43 11.35
C GLY A 192 -11.47 -6.91 11.31
N ILE A 193 -10.18 -7.22 11.46
CA ILE A 193 -9.69 -8.59 11.56
C ILE A 193 -9.38 -8.93 13.01
N ARG A 194 -9.92 -10.08 13.46
CA ARG A 194 -9.64 -10.68 14.77
C ARG A 194 -9.47 -12.18 14.61
N ASP A 195 -8.39 -12.70 15.18
CA ASP A 195 -8.09 -14.15 15.22
C ASP A 195 -8.18 -14.81 13.82
N GLY A 196 -7.64 -14.13 12.80
CA GLY A 196 -7.62 -14.62 11.42
C GLY A 196 -8.97 -14.59 10.70
N THR A 197 -10.01 -13.95 11.25
CA THR A 197 -11.33 -13.85 10.63
C THR A 197 -11.80 -12.40 10.51
N VAL A 198 -12.76 -12.14 9.62
CA VAL A 198 -13.42 -10.83 9.54
C VAL A 198 -14.44 -10.73 10.68
N ALA A 199 -14.15 -9.89 11.66
CA ALA A 199 -15.01 -9.62 12.80
C ALA A 199 -15.96 -8.44 12.58
N ILE A 200 -15.51 -7.44 11.79
CA ILE A 200 -16.30 -6.26 11.43
C ILE A 200 -16.17 -6.04 9.92
N ASP A 201 -17.28 -5.74 9.27
CA ASP A 201 -17.35 -5.30 7.88
C ASP A 201 -18.51 -4.31 7.75
N SER A 202 -18.21 -3.02 7.81
CA SER A 202 -19.24 -1.97 7.91
C SER A 202 -18.78 -0.65 7.29
N PRO A 203 -19.70 0.22 6.87
CA PRO A 203 -19.36 1.60 6.52
C PRO A 203 -18.62 2.29 7.67
N CYS A 204 -17.57 3.03 7.36
CA CYS A 204 -16.69 3.64 8.37
C CYS A 204 -17.45 4.55 9.35
N LYS A 205 -18.52 5.23 8.86
CA LYS A 205 -19.35 6.14 9.65
C LYS A 205 -20.25 5.44 10.67
N SER A 206 -20.53 4.15 10.51
CA SER A 206 -21.40 3.38 11.40
C SER A 206 -20.64 2.64 12.51
N VAL A 207 -19.31 2.58 12.44
CA VAL A 207 -18.48 1.90 13.43
C VAL A 207 -18.27 2.81 14.65
N ASN A 208 -18.70 2.35 15.81
CA ASN A 208 -18.51 3.05 17.08
C ASN A 208 -17.24 2.59 17.83
N THR A 209 -16.89 3.26 18.90
CA THR A 209 -15.68 2.94 19.69
C THR A 209 -15.77 1.56 20.34
N HIS A 210 -16.95 1.15 20.79
CA HIS A 210 -17.16 -0.16 21.41
C HIS A 210 -16.94 -1.33 20.42
N ASP A 211 -17.30 -1.14 19.13
CA ASP A 211 -17.04 -2.14 18.09
C ASP A 211 -15.55 -2.32 17.88
N LEU A 212 -14.79 -1.23 17.98
CA LEU A 212 -13.33 -1.23 17.84
C LEU A 212 -12.64 -1.85 19.06
N ASP A 213 -13.13 -1.59 20.29
CA ASP A 213 -12.58 -2.21 21.51
C ASP A 213 -12.65 -3.74 21.44
N ALA A 214 -13.64 -4.28 20.74
CA ALA A 214 -13.74 -5.73 20.53
C ALA A 214 -12.65 -6.31 19.60
N LEU A 215 -11.91 -5.45 18.86
CA LEU A 215 -10.82 -5.89 17.99
C LEU A 215 -9.46 -5.91 18.71
N TYR A 216 -9.33 -5.22 19.84
CA TYR A 216 -8.12 -5.02 20.60
C TYR A 216 -8.21 -5.62 22.01
#